data_258cdf4f14a466f6e929423c919fa18c
#
_entry.id   258cdf4f14a466f6e929423c919fa18c
#
_cell.length_a   1.000
_cell.length_b   1.000
_cell.length_c   1.000
_cell.angle_alpha   90.00
_cell.angle_beta   90.00
_cell.angle_gamma   90.00
#
_symmetry.space_group_name_H-M   'P 1'
#
loop_
_entity.id
_entity.type
_entity.pdbx_description
1 polymer ?
#
loop_
_entity_poly.entity_id
_entity_poly.type
_entity_poly.pdbx_seq_one_letter_code
_entity_poly.pdbx_strand_id
1 'polypeptide(L)'
;MRFWLILTVVCPLVLTAENPVIGNHRAAYDSKGMLLPWTSWKDALAREMNWYLQCPVENGYPRFVYMTFMQGDYQPVASRRDFIPSMEDGMGIISYLKYYAWSERKNPRILGFARSMGDYLVKESLTPDTGKFPRFTRSTGRRAQFPQPPDCGTQADKPYEIEPDKGGIAGYALLSRYEETQDQRYLDQALQNGRVLAANMVPGDEEHSPWPFRVDYRTGESRGPVSANMSFNLRLFDKLIEHGHTEFNEPRAKLWDWIKKNQIPNLAKNGSLWVQFFEDHQEPDNRNAWSPLNLARYLIERKEKLDPEWKQDAHALIEFAVRNFTSIRYGVPVCGEQTYDKEPWGGVLSTYGAVLAMYSAATGDGEYKALANQALNFVLYAVNDDGCPRENAVRPGRGGWQEDAHTDKIHNFVDAMTAFPEWAN
;
A
#
# COMPACT_ATOMS: atom_id res chain seq x y z
N MET A 1 -49.91 -42.02 -48.47
CA MET A 1 -49.74 -41.43 -47.16
C MET A 1 -48.45 -40.61 -47.17
N ARG A 2 -48.54 -39.29 -47.19
CA ARG A 2 -47.38 -38.38 -47.11
C ARG A 2 -47.25 -37.95 -45.67
N PHE A 3 -46.12 -38.34 -45.00
CA PHE A 3 -45.78 -37.83 -43.64
C PHE A 3 -45.08 -36.48 -43.78
N TRP A 4 -45.67 -35.46 -43.18
CA TRP A 4 -45.03 -34.15 -42.98
C TRP A 4 -44.22 -34.20 -41.69
N LEU A 5 -42.89 -34.08 -41.81
CA LEU A 5 -42.01 -33.85 -40.66
C LEU A 5 -42.10 -32.34 -40.30
N ILE A 6 -42.68 -32.05 -39.15
CA ILE A 6 -42.63 -30.69 -38.56
C ILE A 6 -41.28 -30.60 -37.86
N LEU A 7 -40.35 -29.85 -38.48
CA LEU A 7 -39.11 -29.42 -37.82
C LEU A 7 -39.43 -28.30 -36.83
N THR A 8 -39.53 -28.62 -35.53
CA THR A 8 -39.56 -27.61 -34.47
C THR A 8 -38.15 -27.03 -34.31
N VAL A 9 -37.93 -25.83 -34.82
CA VAL A 9 -36.74 -25.04 -34.56
C VAL A 9 -36.83 -24.57 -33.11
N VAL A 10 -36.14 -25.28 -32.21
CA VAL A 10 -35.90 -24.82 -30.84
C VAL A 10 -34.83 -23.73 -30.95
N CYS A 11 -35.31 -22.47 -30.96
CA CYS A 11 -34.41 -21.32 -30.80
C CYS A 11 -33.85 -21.39 -29.39
N PRO A 12 -32.53 -21.52 -29.18
CA PRO A 12 -31.97 -21.48 -27.83
C PRO A 12 -32.23 -20.04 -27.31
N LEU A 13 -33.06 -19.91 -26.30
CA LEU A 13 -33.09 -18.73 -25.48
C LEU A 13 -31.71 -18.60 -24.85
N VAL A 14 -30.85 -17.77 -25.43
CA VAL A 14 -29.65 -17.28 -24.79
C VAL A 14 -30.15 -16.38 -23.66
N LEU A 15 -30.33 -16.95 -22.49
CA LEU A 15 -30.45 -16.18 -21.26
C LEU A 15 -29.11 -15.44 -21.12
N THR A 16 -29.09 -14.18 -21.53
CA THR A 16 -28.00 -13.27 -21.22
C THR A 16 -28.04 -13.12 -19.70
N ALA A 17 -27.18 -13.86 -19.00
CA ALA A 17 -26.98 -13.64 -17.57
C ALA A 17 -26.63 -12.14 -17.39
N GLU A 18 -27.36 -11.47 -16.52
CA GLU A 18 -27.02 -10.07 -16.21
C GLU A 18 -25.59 -10.00 -15.66
N ASN A 19 -24.84 -8.98 -16.09
CA ASN A 19 -23.50 -8.75 -15.57
C ASN A 19 -23.53 -8.64 -14.03
N PRO A 20 -22.55 -9.19 -13.33
CA PRO A 20 -22.52 -9.17 -11.88
C PRO A 20 -22.39 -7.72 -11.35
N VAL A 21 -22.75 -7.53 -10.10
CA VAL A 21 -22.46 -6.31 -9.36
C VAL A 21 -21.14 -6.51 -8.64
N ILE A 22 -20.19 -5.62 -8.91
CA ILE A 22 -18.89 -5.54 -8.23
C ILE A 22 -18.93 -4.27 -7.38
N GLY A 23 -18.67 -4.38 -6.09
CA GLY A 23 -18.92 -3.25 -5.20
C GLY A 23 -20.40 -2.82 -5.25
N ASN A 24 -20.64 -1.59 -5.67
CA ASN A 24 -21.98 -1.02 -5.84
C ASN A 24 -22.33 -0.77 -7.31
N HIS A 25 -21.49 -1.16 -8.24
CA HIS A 25 -21.66 -0.89 -9.66
C HIS A 25 -21.88 -2.19 -10.44
N ARG A 26 -22.77 -2.13 -11.45
CA ARG A 26 -22.90 -3.23 -12.41
C ARG A 26 -21.65 -3.31 -13.26
N ALA A 27 -21.01 -4.48 -13.31
CA ALA A 27 -19.81 -4.69 -14.10
C ALA A 27 -20.10 -4.50 -15.60
N ALA A 28 -19.18 -3.86 -16.29
CA ALA A 28 -19.19 -3.75 -17.74
C ALA A 28 -17.96 -4.49 -18.31
N TYR A 29 -18.16 -5.22 -19.40
CA TYR A 29 -17.09 -5.94 -20.08
C TYR A 29 -17.04 -5.56 -21.55
N ASP A 30 -15.86 -5.55 -22.13
CA ASP A 30 -15.71 -5.39 -23.56
C ASP A 30 -16.05 -6.69 -24.33
N SER A 31 -15.96 -6.66 -25.65
CA SER A 31 -16.23 -7.82 -26.52
C SER A 31 -15.27 -9.01 -26.32
N LYS A 32 -14.15 -8.81 -25.61
CA LYS A 32 -13.17 -9.85 -25.25
C LYS A 32 -13.35 -10.37 -23.83
N GLY A 33 -14.35 -9.87 -23.11
CA GLY A 33 -14.59 -10.22 -21.70
C GLY A 33 -13.69 -9.50 -20.71
N MET A 34 -12.99 -8.43 -21.11
CA MET A 34 -12.15 -7.64 -20.22
C MET A 34 -13.00 -6.64 -19.44
N LEU A 35 -12.80 -6.55 -18.14
CA LEU A 35 -13.53 -5.61 -17.29
C LEU A 35 -13.22 -4.17 -17.68
N LEU A 36 -14.25 -3.42 -17.98
CA LEU A 36 -14.17 -1.97 -18.22
C LEU A 36 -14.30 -1.20 -16.90
N PRO A 37 -13.73 0.00 -16.77
CA PRO A 37 -13.96 0.84 -15.61
C PRO A 37 -15.43 1.33 -15.61
N TRP A 38 -16.03 1.48 -14.42
CA TRP A 38 -17.40 2.00 -14.32
C TRP A 38 -17.47 3.53 -14.55
N THR A 39 -16.34 4.22 -14.37
CA THR A 39 -16.12 5.64 -14.68
C THR A 39 -14.66 5.84 -15.06
N SER A 40 -14.28 7.00 -15.60
CA SER A 40 -12.87 7.28 -15.88
C SER A 40 -12.02 7.22 -14.59
N TRP A 41 -10.79 6.77 -14.69
CA TRP A 41 -9.90 6.70 -13.53
C TRP A 41 -9.67 8.07 -12.89
N LYS A 42 -9.52 9.09 -13.71
CA LYS A 42 -9.39 10.48 -13.28
C LYS A 42 -10.59 10.95 -12.46
N ASP A 43 -11.81 10.64 -12.93
CA ASP A 43 -13.02 11.05 -12.23
C ASP A 43 -13.21 10.27 -10.92
N ALA A 44 -12.92 8.97 -10.91
CA ALA A 44 -12.97 8.17 -9.68
C ALA A 44 -12.03 8.73 -8.62
N LEU A 45 -10.78 9.01 -8.98
CA LEU A 45 -9.80 9.59 -8.04
C LEU A 45 -10.18 11.00 -7.59
N ALA A 46 -10.72 11.82 -8.49
CA ALA A 46 -11.17 13.16 -8.12
C ALA A 46 -12.33 13.11 -7.12
N ARG A 47 -13.28 12.17 -7.30
CA ARG A 47 -14.38 11.93 -6.35
C ARG A 47 -13.85 11.43 -5.02
N GLU A 48 -12.95 10.45 -5.01
CA GLU A 48 -12.31 9.91 -3.80
C GLU A 48 -11.55 11.00 -3.03
N MET A 49 -10.72 11.78 -3.71
CA MET A 49 -10.00 12.89 -3.11
C MET A 49 -10.97 13.94 -2.52
N ASN A 50 -12.03 14.29 -3.24
CA ASN A 50 -13.02 15.24 -2.75
C ASN A 50 -13.76 14.71 -1.52
N TRP A 51 -14.04 13.41 -1.46
CA TRP A 51 -14.63 12.78 -0.29
C TRP A 51 -13.72 12.92 0.94
N TYR A 52 -12.42 12.58 0.82
CA TYR A 52 -11.46 12.77 1.92
C TYR A 52 -11.33 14.23 2.35
N LEU A 53 -11.29 15.17 1.40
CA LEU A 53 -11.19 16.60 1.72
C LEU A 53 -12.43 17.18 2.43
N GLN A 54 -13.53 16.45 2.44
CA GLN A 54 -14.74 16.80 3.19
C GLN A 54 -14.80 16.13 4.56
N CYS A 55 -13.86 15.23 4.88
CA CYS A 55 -13.83 14.56 6.16
C CYS A 55 -13.75 15.57 7.31
N PRO A 56 -14.51 15.36 8.39
CA PRO A 56 -14.41 16.20 9.58
C PRO A 56 -12.99 16.24 10.15
N VAL A 57 -12.61 17.41 10.62
CA VAL A 57 -11.34 17.64 11.32
C VAL A 57 -11.60 17.63 12.82
N GLU A 58 -10.83 16.84 13.56
CA GLU A 58 -10.90 16.75 15.01
C GLU A 58 -9.52 17.05 15.60
N ASN A 59 -9.44 18.01 16.51
CA ASN A 59 -8.19 18.50 17.11
C ASN A 59 -7.13 18.91 16.05
N GLY A 60 -7.57 19.47 14.91
CA GLY A 60 -6.69 19.89 13.83
C GLY A 60 -6.29 18.78 12.85
N TYR A 61 -6.78 17.55 13.03
CA TYR A 61 -6.43 16.39 12.19
C TYR A 61 -7.68 15.81 11.50
N PRO A 62 -7.57 15.30 10.27
CA PRO A 62 -8.67 14.64 9.59
C PRO A 62 -9.15 13.40 10.38
N ARG A 63 -10.47 13.24 10.49
CA ARG A 63 -11.05 12.17 11.32
C ARG A 63 -10.95 10.79 10.67
N PHE A 64 -10.95 10.72 9.35
CA PHE A 64 -11.04 9.47 8.58
C PHE A 64 -9.75 9.13 7.82
N VAL A 65 -8.63 9.62 8.27
CA VAL A 65 -7.32 9.36 7.66
C VAL A 65 -6.75 8.01 8.07
N TYR A 66 -7.27 7.45 9.14
CA TYR A 66 -6.85 6.19 9.71
C TYR A 66 -7.88 5.11 9.43
N MET A 67 -7.57 3.89 9.82
CA MET A 67 -8.50 2.78 9.76
C MET A 67 -9.88 3.21 10.28
N THR A 68 -10.81 3.35 9.36
CA THR A 68 -12.17 3.77 9.64
C THR A 68 -13.10 2.62 9.34
N PHE A 69 -13.80 2.15 10.39
CA PHE A 69 -14.87 1.18 10.24
C PHE A 69 -16.15 1.90 9.86
N MET A 70 -16.80 1.38 8.84
CA MET A 70 -18.09 1.86 8.37
C MET A 70 -19.14 0.80 8.66
N GLN A 71 -20.29 1.24 9.15
CA GLN A 71 -21.45 0.39 9.39
C GLN A 71 -22.65 0.92 8.61
N GLY A 72 -23.39 0.03 7.95
CA GLY A 72 -24.60 0.39 7.20
C GLY A 72 -24.31 1.37 6.07
N ASP A 73 -24.95 2.53 6.07
CA ASP A 73 -24.83 3.57 5.04
C ASP A 73 -23.56 4.44 5.14
N TYR A 74 -22.41 3.88 5.51
CA TYR A 74 -21.14 4.58 5.72
C TYR A 74 -21.21 5.68 6.77
N GLN A 75 -21.95 5.43 7.83
CA GLN A 75 -21.73 6.21 9.03
C GLN A 75 -20.45 5.69 9.70
N PRO A 76 -19.41 6.51 9.84
CA PRO A 76 -18.19 6.08 10.51
C PRO A 76 -18.50 5.78 11.98
N VAL A 77 -18.41 4.50 12.33
CA VAL A 77 -18.66 4.02 13.71
C VAL A 77 -17.43 4.11 14.58
N ALA A 78 -16.24 4.09 13.99
CA ALA A 78 -14.99 4.28 14.70
C ALA A 78 -13.95 4.85 13.75
N SER A 79 -13.28 5.89 14.18
CA SER A 79 -12.04 6.36 13.57
C SER A 79 -10.93 6.08 14.56
N ARG A 80 -9.90 5.37 14.14
CA ARG A 80 -8.76 5.01 14.99
C ARG A 80 -7.55 5.81 14.58
N ARG A 81 -7.53 7.07 14.95
CA ARG A 81 -6.44 8.00 14.66
C ARG A 81 -5.06 7.46 15.03
N ASP A 82 -4.98 6.65 16.07
CA ASP A 82 -3.72 6.14 16.59
C ASP A 82 -3.40 4.71 16.11
N PHE A 83 -4.09 4.20 15.10
CA PHE A 83 -3.79 2.88 14.56
C PHE A 83 -2.69 3.00 13.51
N ILE A 84 -1.57 2.39 13.72
CA ILE A 84 -0.36 2.39 12.85
C ILE A 84 -0.01 3.79 12.26
N PRO A 85 0.09 4.85 13.07
CA PRO A 85 0.20 6.22 12.56
C PRO A 85 1.40 6.44 11.64
N SER A 86 2.54 5.78 11.85
CA SER A 86 3.70 5.88 10.96
C SER A 86 3.41 5.38 9.54
N MET A 87 2.59 4.34 9.40
CA MET A 87 2.17 3.83 8.10
C MET A 87 1.09 4.72 7.51
N GLU A 88 -0.03 4.87 8.19
CA GLU A 88 -1.22 5.55 7.68
C GLU A 88 -0.96 7.01 7.30
N ASP A 89 -0.37 7.78 8.21
CA ASP A 89 0.01 9.15 7.90
C ASP A 89 1.15 9.23 6.89
N GLY A 90 2.13 8.33 6.97
CA GLY A 90 3.24 8.27 6.03
C GLY A 90 2.76 8.02 4.60
N MET A 91 1.98 6.98 4.39
CA MET A 91 1.42 6.66 3.07
C MET A 91 0.44 7.74 2.60
N GLY A 92 -0.40 8.26 3.50
CA GLY A 92 -1.30 9.36 3.21
C GLY A 92 -0.56 10.62 2.70
N ILE A 93 0.53 11.01 3.35
CA ILE A 93 1.38 12.13 2.89
C ILE A 93 1.91 11.86 1.48
N ILE A 94 2.46 10.66 1.22
CA ILE A 94 2.98 10.26 -0.09
C ILE A 94 1.87 10.36 -1.15
N SER A 95 0.70 9.79 -0.88
CA SER A 95 -0.44 9.78 -1.78
C SER A 95 -0.92 11.20 -2.11
N TYR A 96 -1.09 12.05 -1.10
CA TYR A 96 -1.58 13.40 -1.31
C TYR A 96 -0.58 14.30 -2.03
N LEU A 97 0.70 14.22 -1.71
CA LEU A 97 1.72 14.97 -2.42
C LEU A 97 1.81 14.54 -3.90
N LYS A 98 1.73 13.24 -4.15
CA LYS A 98 1.77 12.68 -5.51
C LYS A 98 0.54 13.10 -6.33
N TYR A 99 -0.66 12.98 -5.76
CA TYR A 99 -1.88 13.44 -6.40
C TYR A 99 -1.89 14.95 -6.64
N TYR A 100 -1.42 15.73 -5.67
CA TYR A 100 -1.30 17.18 -5.80
C TYR A 100 -0.40 17.57 -6.97
N ALA A 101 0.77 16.94 -7.09
CA ALA A 101 1.68 17.17 -8.21
C ALA A 101 1.04 16.76 -9.55
N TRP A 102 0.42 15.59 -9.61
CA TRP A 102 -0.23 15.06 -10.82
C TRP A 102 -1.43 15.92 -11.25
N SER A 103 -2.22 16.43 -10.31
CA SER A 103 -3.36 17.31 -10.56
C SER A 103 -2.98 18.76 -10.87
N GLU A 104 -1.74 19.00 -11.29
CA GLU A 104 -1.18 20.32 -11.65
C GLU A 104 -1.23 21.33 -10.49
N ARG A 105 -1.16 20.86 -9.24
CA ARG A 105 -1.12 21.69 -8.02
C ARG A 105 -2.36 22.60 -7.82
N LYS A 106 -3.49 22.22 -8.39
CA LYS A 106 -4.69 23.07 -8.43
C LYS A 106 -5.43 23.22 -7.10
N ASN A 107 -5.36 22.22 -6.21
CA ASN A 107 -6.13 22.25 -4.96
C ASN A 107 -5.22 22.31 -3.72
N PRO A 108 -4.99 23.50 -3.14
CA PRO A 108 -4.10 23.65 -1.97
C PRO A 108 -4.62 22.99 -0.69
N ARG A 109 -5.91 22.62 -0.63
CA ARG A 109 -6.45 21.88 0.52
C ARG A 109 -5.78 20.53 0.70
N ILE A 110 -5.31 19.90 -0.39
CA ILE A 110 -4.55 18.64 -0.37
C ILE A 110 -3.27 18.79 0.45
N LEU A 111 -2.55 19.91 0.27
CA LEU A 111 -1.36 20.21 1.07
C LEU A 111 -1.70 20.43 2.55
N GLY A 112 -2.88 20.98 2.83
CA GLY A 112 -3.39 21.14 4.21
C GLY A 112 -3.59 19.80 4.90
N PHE A 113 -4.11 18.80 4.19
CA PHE A 113 -4.26 17.44 4.70
C PHE A 113 -2.90 16.78 4.93
N ALA A 114 -2.00 16.79 3.94
CA ALA A 114 -0.65 16.27 4.09
C ALA A 114 0.12 16.96 5.25
N ARG A 115 -0.13 18.27 5.47
CA ARG A 115 0.41 18.99 6.61
C ARG A 115 -0.11 18.47 7.94
N SER A 116 -1.41 18.26 8.06
CA SER A 116 -2.00 17.79 9.32
C SER A 116 -1.47 16.41 9.71
N MET A 117 -1.27 15.51 8.74
CA MET A 117 -0.63 14.21 8.97
C MET A 117 0.82 14.36 9.44
N GLY A 118 1.62 15.18 8.73
CA GLY A 118 3.00 15.42 9.12
C GLY A 118 3.12 16.07 10.51
N ASP A 119 2.26 17.04 10.83
CA ASP A 119 2.20 17.67 12.14
C ASP A 119 1.82 16.66 13.24
N TYR A 120 0.90 15.72 12.95
CA TYR A 120 0.57 14.66 13.91
C TYR A 120 1.77 13.76 14.19
N LEU A 121 2.47 13.29 13.15
CA LEU A 121 3.65 12.45 13.31
C LEU A 121 4.73 13.12 14.17
N VAL A 122 5.01 14.42 13.96
CA VAL A 122 6.10 15.11 14.67
C VAL A 122 5.71 15.63 16.06
N LYS A 123 4.41 15.81 16.34
CA LYS A 123 3.95 16.39 17.62
C LYS A 123 3.35 15.34 18.56
N GLU A 124 2.56 14.42 18.00
CA GLU A 124 1.71 13.54 18.78
C GLU A 124 2.16 12.08 18.78
N SER A 125 2.87 11.64 17.72
CA SER A 125 3.15 10.23 17.48
C SER A 125 4.64 9.86 17.58
N LEU A 126 5.31 10.29 18.66
CA LEU A 126 6.71 9.96 18.93
C LEU A 126 6.84 9.08 20.16
N THR A 127 7.86 8.20 20.14
CA THR A 127 8.34 7.52 21.35
C THR A 127 8.98 8.54 22.29
N PRO A 128 9.14 8.22 23.61
CA PRO A 128 9.87 9.08 24.54
C PRO A 128 11.29 9.41 24.09
N ASP A 129 11.93 10.39 24.73
CA ASP A 129 13.31 10.79 24.47
C ASP A 129 14.35 9.76 24.93
N THR A 130 13.92 8.68 25.57
CA THR A 130 14.76 7.64 26.17
C THR A 130 14.45 6.28 25.55
N GLY A 131 15.34 5.32 25.79
CA GLY A 131 15.21 3.96 25.29
C GLY A 131 16.07 3.70 24.05
N LYS A 132 15.84 2.60 23.40
CA LYS A 132 16.58 2.19 22.18
C LYS A 132 16.11 2.91 20.93
N PHE A 133 14.86 3.32 20.88
CA PHE A 133 14.26 4.06 19.77
C PHE A 133 13.71 5.41 20.27
N PRO A 134 14.61 6.36 20.66
CA PRO A 134 14.18 7.66 21.22
C PRO A 134 13.62 8.56 20.14
N ARG A 135 12.51 9.26 20.43
CA ARG A 135 11.85 10.20 19.51
C ARG A 135 11.59 9.64 18.12
N PHE A 136 11.31 8.35 18.04
CA PHE A 136 11.01 7.65 16.81
C PHE A 136 9.52 7.72 16.53
N THR A 137 9.11 7.82 15.27
CA THR A 137 7.69 7.83 14.91
C THR A 137 7.05 6.48 15.23
N ARG A 138 5.90 6.52 15.89
CA ARG A 138 5.25 5.32 16.40
C ARG A 138 4.45 4.61 15.31
N SER A 139 4.62 3.30 15.24
CA SER A 139 3.74 2.41 14.49
C SER A 139 2.52 1.97 15.31
N THR A 140 2.52 2.23 16.63
CA THR A 140 1.42 1.91 17.53
C THR A 140 0.85 3.15 18.16
N GLY A 141 -0.47 3.17 18.41
CA GLY A 141 -1.13 4.26 19.09
C GLY A 141 -0.69 4.39 20.54
N ARG A 142 -0.79 5.60 21.09
CA ARG A 142 -0.56 5.87 22.52
C ARG A 142 -1.53 5.10 23.43
N ARG A 143 -2.68 4.73 22.89
CA ARG A 143 -3.74 4.01 23.58
C ARG A 143 -3.87 2.62 22.98
N ALA A 144 -3.04 1.68 23.37
CA ALA A 144 -3.18 0.27 23.00
C ALA A 144 -4.47 -0.39 23.56
N GLN A 145 -5.51 0.36 23.76
CA GLN A 145 -6.82 -0.10 24.20
C GLN A 145 -7.86 0.10 23.09
N PHE A 146 -7.50 -0.28 21.88
CA PHE A 146 -8.56 -0.42 20.88
C PHE A 146 -9.27 -1.75 21.14
N PRO A 147 -10.58 -1.76 21.32
CA PRO A 147 -11.31 -2.94 21.02
C PRO A 147 -11.00 -3.27 19.56
N GLN A 148 -10.19 -4.29 19.33
CA GLN A 148 -9.99 -4.82 17.99
C GLN A 148 -11.38 -5.16 17.46
N PRO A 149 -11.67 -4.91 16.16
CA PRO A 149 -12.83 -5.49 15.54
C PRO A 149 -12.80 -7.01 15.80
N PRO A 150 -13.95 -7.67 15.92
CA PRO A 150 -14.02 -9.10 16.20
C PRO A 150 -13.26 -9.98 15.21
N ASP A 151 -12.99 -9.44 14.02
CA ASP A 151 -12.35 -10.06 12.87
C ASP A 151 -10.88 -9.64 12.64
N CYS A 152 -10.36 -8.65 13.37
CA CYS A 152 -8.92 -8.38 13.42
C CYS A 152 -8.31 -9.26 14.50
N GLY A 153 -7.33 -10.05 14.11
CA GLY A 153 -6.63 -10.97 15.02
C GLY A 153 -6.21 -10.32 16.33
N THR A 154 -6.02 -11.12 17.34
CA THR A 154 -5.73 -10.71 18.72
C THR A 154 -4.31 -10.15 18.94
N GLN A 155 -3.59 -9.80 17.86
CA GLN A 155 -2.15 -9.63 17.92
C GLN A 155 -1.67 -8.19 17.71
N ALA A 156 -2.53 -7.23 18.03
CA ALA A 156 -2.16 -5.83 18.06
C ALA A 156 -0.86 -5.59 18.84
N ASP A 157 -0.11 -4.62 18.40
CA ASP A 157 1.09 -4.16 19.08
C ASP A 157 0.78 -3.72 20.50
N LYS A 158 1.69 -4.02 21.42
CA LYS A 158 1.61 -3.49 22.77
C LYS A 158 1.95 -2.01 22.80
N PRO A 159 1.55 -1.25 23.84
CA PRO A 159 1.76 0.20 23.92
C PRO A 159 3.21 0.67 23.77
N TYR A 160 4.16 -0.21 24.06
CA TYR A 160 5.60 0.05 24.00
C TYR A 160 6.29 -0.63 22.82
N GLU A 161 5.56 -1.31 21.95
CA GLU A 161 6.08 -1.90 20.72
C GLU A 161 6.02 -0.92 19.57
N ILE A 162 6.96 -1.04 18.67
CA ILE A 162 7.00 -0.36 17.37
C ILE A 162 7.47 -1.32 16.28
N GLU A 163 7.16 -0.99 15.04
CA GLU A 163 7.64 -1.66 13.83
C GLU A 163 8.66 -0.74 13.14
N PRO A 164 9.94 -1.11 13.12
CA PRO A 164 11.01 -0.25 12.60
C PRO A 164 10.83 0.15 11.13
N ASP A 165 10.28 -0.74 10.30
CA ASP A 165 10.00 -0.46 8.88
C ASP A 165 8.97 0.65 8.69
N LYS A 166 7.98 0.75 9.57
CA LYS A 166 6.97 1.83 9.54
C LYS A 166 7.60 3.20 9.82
N GLY A 167 8.63 3.24 10.68
CA GLY A 167 9.41 4.46 10.88
C GLY A 167 10.17 4.91 9.63
N GLY A 168 10.55 3.96 8.77
CA GLY A 168 11.09 4.25 7.44
C GLY A 168 10.06 4.93 6.54
N ILE A 169 8.81 4.42 6.51
CA ILE A 169 7.70 5.03 5.78
C ILE A 169 7.48 6.47 6.24
N ALA A 170 7.29 6.67 7.54
CA ALA A 170 7.07 8.00 8.12
C ALA A 170 8.24 8.96 7.84
N GLY A 171 9.48 8.50 8.01
CA GLY A 171 10.67 9.30 7.74
C GLY A 171 10.76 9.75 6.28
N TYR A 172 10.54 8.83 5.34
CA TYR A 172 10.50 9.13 3.91
C TYR A 172 9.38 10.12 3.55
N ALA A 173 8.20 9.96 4.11
CA ALA A 173 7.07 10.85 3.90
C ALA A 173 7.32 12.26 4.46
N LEU A 174 7.86 12.35 5.67
CA LEU A 174 8.24 13.63 6.29
C LEU A 174 9.31 14.37 5.47
N LEU A 175 10.31 13.66 4.95
CA LEU A 175 11.31 14.25 4.08
C LEU A 175 10.69 14.74 2.76
N SER A 176 9.75 14.00 2.18
CA SER A 176 8.98 14.46 1.01
C SER A 176 8.15 15.71 1.34
N ARG A 177 7.62 15.77 2.55
CA ARG A 177 6.89 16.96 3.02
C ARG A 177 7.82 18.16 3.22
N TYR A 178 9.05 17.95 3.74
CA TYR A 178 10.08 18.98 3.81
C TYR A 178 10.41 19.55 2.43
N GLU A 179 10.58 18.71 1.43
CA GLU A 179 10.88 19.16 0.06
C GLU A 179 9.80 20.10 -0.49
N GLU A 180 8.53 19.85 -0.18
CA GLU A 180 7.42 20.68 -0.62
C GLU A 180 7.31 22.00 0.17
N THR A 181 7.69 22.01 1.46
CA THR A 181 7.38 23.13 2.37
C THR A 181 8.57 23.87 2.92
N GLN A 182 9.75 23.25 2.94
CA GLN A 182 10.98 23.73 3.60
C GLN A 182 10.79 23.89 5.14
N ASP A 183 9.80 23.20 5.72
CA ASP A 183 9.58 23.19 7.19
C ASP A 183 10.60 22.26 7.86
N GLN A 184 11.56 22.85 8.54
CA GLN A 184 12.70 22.16 9.14
C GLN A 184 12.28 21.04 10.11
N ARG A 185 11.13 21.15 10.78
CA ARG A 185 10.64 20.12 11.71
C ARG A 185 10.50 18.75 11.04
N TYR A 186 10.10 18.72 9.78
CA TYR A 186 9.95 17.48 9.03
C TYR A 186 11.30 16.85 8.67
N LEU A 187 12.27 17.66 8.26
CA LEU A 187 13.64 17.18 8.03
C LEU A 187 14.27 16.67 9.33
N ASP A 188 14.15 17.40 10.42
CA ASP A 188 14.72 17.01 11.72
C ASP A 188 14.16 15.65 12.18
N GLN A 189 12.86 15.43 12.00
CA GLN A 189 12.24 14.16 12.38
C GLN A 189 12.61 13.02 11.40
N ALA A 190 12.72 13.28 10.11
CA ALA A 190 13.20 12.31 9.13
C ALA A 190 14.65 11.87 9.44
N LEU A 191 15.52 12.83 9.78
CA LEU A 191 16.89 12.57 10.24
C LEU A 191 16.92 11.74 11.52
N GLN A 192 16.04 12.07 12.49
CA GLN A 192 15.94 11.32 13.74
C GLN A 192 15.54 9.86 13.47
N ASN A 193 14.52 9.63 12.63
CA ASN A 193 14.13 8.26 12.24
C ASN A 193 15.30 7.52 11.57
N GLY A 194 15.96 8.17 10.63
CA GLY A 194 17.12 7.58 9.95
C GLY A 194 18.26 7.20 10.90
N ARG A 195 18.62 8.09 11.84
CA ARG A 195 19.68 7.83 12.85
C ARG A 195 19.31 6.70 13.78
N VAL A 196 18.07 6.66 14.25
CA VAL A 196 17.58 5.59 15.13
C VAL A 196 17.56 4.25 14.39
N LEU A 197 17.12 4.21 13.14
CA LEU A 197 17.18 3.01 12.30
C LEU A 197 18.64 2.56 12.12
N ALA A 198 19.54 3.45 11.75
CA ALA A 198 20.95 3.13 11.56
C ALA A 198 21.62 2.60 12.84
N ALA A 199 21.32 3.21 13.99
CA ALA A 199 21.88 2.82 15.29
C ALA A 199 21.37 1.47 15.80
N ASN A 200 20.21 1.01 15.37
CA ASN A 200 19.59 -0.25 15.78
C ASN A 200 19.61 -1.33 14.67
N MET A 201 20.32 -1.08 13.58
CA MET A 201 20.49 -2.03 12.50
C MET A 201 21.44 -3.14 12.89
N VAL A 202 21.04 -4.39 12.69
CA VAL A 202 21.91 -5.56 12.79
C VAL A 202 22.30 -6.06 11.39
N PRO A 203 23.38 -6.85 11.23
CA PRO A 203 23.79 -7.33 9.90
C PRO A 203 22.70 -8.12 9.17
N GLY A 204 21.86 -8.86 9.91
CA GLY A 204 20.93 -9.81 9.34
C GLY A 204 21.64 -11.01 8.71
N ASP A 205 20.87 -12.04 8.35
CA ASP A 205 21.33 -13.26 7.69
C ASP A 205 20.21 -13.89 6.86
N GLU A 206 20.29 -15.20 6.58
CA GLU A 206 19.28 -15.93 5.81
C GLU A 206 17.97 -16.18 6.58
N GLU A 207 17.94 -15.95 7.90
CA GLU A 207 16.81 -16.19 8.78
C GLU A 207 16.33 -14.93 9.51
N HIS A 208 17.16 -13.86 9.52
CA HIS A 208 16.91 -12.63 10.25
C HIS A 208 17.10 -11.42 9.37
N SER A 209 16.15 -10.50 9.39
CA SER A 209 16.29 -9.20 8.72
C SER A 209 17.09 -8.21 9.56
N PRO A 210 17.62 -7.11 8.96
CA PRO A 210 18.39 -6.08 9.66
C PRO A 210 17.63 -5.40 10.81
N TRP A 211 16.32 -5.43 10.79
CA TRP A 211 15.46 -5.09 11.92
C TRP A 211 14.41 -6.20 12.07
N PRO A 212 14.01 -6.54 13.29
CA PRO A 212 12.92 -7.48 13.53
C PRO A 212 11.58 -6.85 13.14
N PHE A 213 10.53 -7.66 13.07
CA PHE A 213 9.19 -7.17 12.77
C PHE A 213 8.71 -6.15 13.81
N ARG A 214 8.87 -6.48 15.11
CA ARG A 214 8.50 -5.60 16.22
C ARG A 214 9.61 -5.52 17.26
N VAL A 215 9.71 -4.37 17.92
CA VAL A 215 10.64 -4.16 19.04
C VAL A 215 9.95 -3.39 20.17
N ASP A 216 10.31 -3.70 21.39
CA ASP A 216 10.06 -2.80 22.52
C ASP A 216 11.01 -1.59 22.38
N TYR A 217 10.46 -0.40 22.16
CA TYR A 217 11.26 0.81 21.92
C TYR A 217 12.15 1.21 23.09
N ARG A 218 11.87 0.71 24.31
CA ARG A 218 12.63 0.99 25.53
C ARG A 218 13.88 0.13 25.64
N THR A 219 13.73 -1.17 25.39
CA THR A 219 14.77 -2.19 25.63
C THR A 219 15.44 -2.69 24.35
N GLY A 220 14.78 -2.62 23.21
CA GLY A 220 15.19 -3.24 21.96
C GLY A 220 14.85 -4.74 21.89
N GLU A 221 14.11 -5.29 22.87
CA GLU A 221 13.63 -6.67 22.81
C GLU A 221 12.75 -6.89 21.59
N SER A 222 13.08 -7.91 20.79
CA SER A 222 12.43 -8.18 19.51
C SER A 222 11.28 -9.18 19.65
N ARG A 223 10.27 -9.01 18.80
CA ARG A 223 9.22 -9.97 18.54
C ARG A 223 9.07 -10.18 17.03
N GLY A 224 9.31 -11.40 16.59
CA GLY A 224 9.39 -11.74 15.17
C GLY A 224 10.76 -11.41 14.55
N PRO A 225 11.49 -12.43 14.05
CA PRO A 225 12.88 -12.26 13.60
C PRO A 225 13.01 -11.55 12.26
N VAL A 226 11.91 -11.47 11.48
CA VAL A 226 11.92 -10.97 10.10
C VAL A 226 10.89 -9.86 9.93
N SER A 227 11.30 -8.76 9.29
CA SER A 227 10.43 -7.83 8.60
C SER A 227 10.75 -7.88 7.11
N ALA A 228 9.74 -8.16 6.28
CA ALA A 228 9.91 -8.20 4.82
C ALA A 228 9.99 -6.81 4.18
N ASN A 229 9.47 -5.78 4.88
CA ASN A 229 9.26 -4.44 4.33
C ASN A 229 10.47 -3.53 4.53
N MET A 230 11.53 -3.74 3.74
CA MET A 230 12.77 -2.96 3.81
C MET A 230 12.84 -1.79 2.82
N SER A 231 11.92 -1.73 1.86
CA SER A 231 11.98 -0.75 0.77
C SER A 231 11.90 0.70 1.24
N PHE A 232 11.11 1.00 2.27
CA PHE A 232 10.98 2.36 2.78
C PHE A 232 12.16 2.81 3.65
N ASN A 233 12.78 1.89 4.40
CA ASN A 233 14.03 2.18 5.10
C ASN A 233 15.14 2.54 4.10
N LEU A 234 15.22 1.78 2.99
CA LEU A 234 16.16 2.05 1.90
C LEU A 234 15.84 3.40 1.23
N ARG A 235 14.58 3.68 0.93
CA ARG A 235 14.13 4.97 0.37
C ARG A 235 14.49 6.15 1.28
N LEU A 236 14.28 6.02 2.58
CA LEU A 236 14.63 7.06 3.55
C LEU A 236 16.13 7.34 3.53
N PHE A 237 16.97 6.31 3.59
CA PHE A 237 18.43 6.48 3.55
C PHE A 237 18.88 7.12 2.24
N ASP A 238 18.43 6.62 1.08
CA ASP A 238 18.79 7.18 -0.22
C ASP A 238 18.40 8.66 -0.30
N LYS A 239 17.22 9.01 0.15
CA LYS A 239 16.72 10.38 0.11
C LYS A 239 17.48 11.32 1.08
N LEU A 240 17.83 10.84 2.27
CA LEU A 240 18.69 11.58 3.20
C LEU A 240 20.09 11.82 2.62
N ILE A 241 20.66 10.82 1.95
CA ILE A 241 21.96 10.95 1.25
C ILE A 241 21.86 12.01 0.14
N GLU A 242 20.79 12.02 -0.64
CA GLU A 242 20.53 13.04 -1.69
C GLU A 242 20.44 14.46 -1.10
N HIS A 243 20.02 14.60 0.15
CA HIS A 243 20.04 15.84 0.93
C HIS A 243 21.38 16.16 1.60
N GLY A 244 22.43 15.39 1.31
CA GLY A 244 23.80 15.65 1.80
C GLY A 244 24.15 14.98 3.12
N HIS A 245 23.29 14.14 3.67
CA HIS A 245 23.52 13.42 4.93
C HIS A 245 24.28 12.11 4.69
N THR A 246 25.60 12.22 4.51
CA THR A 246 26.49 11.12 4.12
C THR A 246 26.69 10.06 5.20
N GLU A 247 26.31 10.35 6.44
CA GLU A 247 26.31 9.36 7.55
C GLU A 247 25.40 8.15 7.27
N PHE A 248 24.48 8.25 6.33
CA PHE A 248 23.60 7.15 5.94
C PHE A 248 24.15 6.26 4.81
N ASN A 249 25.32 6.59 4.22
CA ASN A 249 25.92 5.77 3.15
C ASN A 249 26.21 4.33 3.62
N GLU A 250 26.78 4.17 4.80
CA GLU A 250 27.13 2.84 5.33
C GLU A 250 25.89 1.99 5.68
N PRO A 251 24.94 2.44 6.50
CA PRO A 251 23.71 1.66 6.77
C PRO A 251 22.90 1.38 5.51
N ARG A 252 22.84 2.32 4.57
CA ARG A 252 22.21 2.11 3.25
C ARG A 252 22.89 0.99 2.47
N ALA A 253 24.22 0.99 2.40
CA ALA A 253 24.97 -0.04 1.69
C ALA A 253 24.78 -1.42 2.32
N LYS A 254 24.83 -1.52 3.65
CA LYS A 254 24.58 -2.77 4.38
C LYS A 254 23.17 -3.31 4.15
N LEU A 255 22.15 -2.43 4.16
CA LEU A 255 20.77 -2.82 3.89
C LEU A 255 20.63 -3.38 2.47
N TRP A 256 21.17 -2.68 1.48
CA TRP A 256 21.11 -3.15 0.10
C TRP A 256 21.84 -4.46 -0.13
N ASP A 257 23.03 -4.60 0.48
CA ASP A 257 23.81 -5.85 0.44
C ASP A 257 23.02 -7.03 1.03
N TRP A 258 22.33 -6.82 2.17
CA TRP A 258 21.46 -7.85 2.76
C TRP A 258 20.30 -8.20 1.85
N ILE A 259 19.62 -7.20 1.26
CA ILE A 259 18.50 -7.42 0.32
C ILE A 259 18.97 -8.27 -0.86
N LYS A 260 20.09 -7.92 -1.49
CA LYS A 260 20.64 -8.63 -2.65
C LYS A 260 21.14 -10.04 -2.33
N LYS A 261 21.77 -10.23 -1.18
CA LYS A 261 22.37 -11.52 -0.81
C LYS A 261 21.38 -12.49 -0.19
N ASN A 262 20.42 -12.01 0.56
CA ASN A 262 19.51 -12.84 1.33
C ASN A 262 18.06 -12.74 0.87
N GLN A 263 17.49 -11.54 0.83
CA GLN A 263 16.06 -11.38 0.65
C GLN A 263 15.60 -11.73 -0.78
N ILE A 264 16.18 -11.14 -1.82
CA ILE A 264 15.80 -11.45 -3.22
C ILE A 264 16.03 -12.92 -3.56
N PRO A 265 17.21 -13.53 -3.30
CA PRO A 265 17.43 -14.93 -3.60
C PRO A 265 16.52 -15.90 -2.83
N ASN A 266 15.97 -15.49 -1.68
CA ASN A 266 15.05 -16.29 -0.89
C ASN A 266 13.72 -16.54 -1.60
N LEU A 267 13.31 -15.70 -2.57
CA LEU A 267 12.13 -15.92 -3.41
C LEU A 267 12.15 -17.29 -4.12
N ALA A 268 13.32 -17.71 -4.61
CA ALA A 268 13.49 -18.98 -5.31
C ALA A 268 13.54 -20.18 -4.37
N LYS A 269 13.93 -19.99 -3.11
CA LYS A 269 14.04 -21.06 -2.11
C LYS A 269 12.67 -21.41 -1.54
N ASN A 270 12.13 -20.58 -0.67
CA ASN A 270 10.85 -20.80 0.01
C ASN A 270 10.08 -19.53 0.34
N GLY A 271 10.69 -18.37 0.12
CA GLY A 271 10.07 -17.07 0.40
C GLY A 271 9.94 -16.74 1.90
N SER A 272 10.69 -17.41 2.79
CA SER A 272 10.57 -17.23 4.25
C SER A 272 10.96 -15.84 4.75
N LEU A 273 11.79 -15.11 4.00
CA LEU A 273 12.13 -13.71 4.30
C LEU A 273 11.07 -12.70 3.78
N TRP A 274 9.96 -13.18 3.23
CA TRP A 274 8.83 -12.37 2.78
C TRP A 274 7.58 -12.56 3.65
N VAL A 275 7.78 -13.03 4.87
CA VAL A 275 6.76 -13.21 5.91
C VAL A 275 6.69 -11.99 6.84
N GLN A 276 5.75 -12.02 7.78
CA GLN A 276 5.60 -11.08 8.89
C GLN A 276 5.54 -9.62 8.44
N PHE A 277 4.39 -9.26 7.94
CA PHE A 277 4.08 -7.89 7.55
C PHE A 277 2.82 -7.37 8.25
N PHE A 278 1.83 -8.26 8.49
CA PHE A 278 0.54 -7.89 9.03
C PHE A 278 0.40 -8.26 10.52
N GLU A 279 -0.34 -7.45 11.23
CA GLU A 279 -0.58 -7.57 12.66
C GLU A 279 -1.55 -8.71 12.98
N ASP A 280 -2.42 -9.07 12.03
CA ASP A 280 -3.52 -10.01 12.18
C ASP A 280 -3.13 -11.47 11.95
N HIS A 281 -2.14 -11.74 11.11
CA HIS A 281 -1.68 -13.09 10.78
C HIS A 281 -0.19 -13.27 11.10
N GLN A 282 0.10 -13.97 12.18
CA GLN A 282 1.48 -14.17 12.67
C GLN A 282 2.01 -15.60 12.47
N GLU A 283 1.36 -16.39 11.63
CA GLU A 283 1.86 -17.68 11.21
C GLU A 283 3.26 -17.51 10.56
N PRO A 284 4.24 -18.34 10.95
CA PRO A 284 5.63 -18.16 10.50
C PRO A 284 5.83 -18.24 8.98
N ASP A 285 4.88 -18.84 8.28
CA ASP A 285 4.88 -19.01 6.83
C ASP A 285 3.87 -18.08 6.10
N ASN A 286 3.27 -17.12 6.81
CA ASN A 286 2.38 -16.15 6.21
C ASN A 286 3.17 -15.12 5.39
N ARG A 287 3.29 -15.36 4.10
CA ARG A 287 3.94 -14.47 3.12
C ARG A 287 2.96 -13.42 2.63
N ASN A 288 3.47 -12.29 2.21
CA ASN A 288 2.67 -11.19 1.69
C ASN A 288 3.09 -10.77 0.28
N ALA A 289 2.18 -10.13 -0.45
CA ALA A 289 2.40 -9.59 -1.78
C ALA A 289 2.92 -8.14 -1.75
N TRP A 290 2.59 -7.39 -0.71
CA TRP A 290 2.85 -5.95 -0.64
C TRP A 290 4.34 -5.61 -0.59
N SER A 291 5.12 -6.29 0.26
CA SER A 291 6.55 -6.02 0.43
C SER A 291 7.38 -6.27 -0.84
N PRO A 292 7.25 -7.41 -1.55
CA PRO A 292 7.96 -7.63 -2.81
C PRO A 292 7.53 -6.65 -3.90
N LEU A 293 6.26 -6.29 -3.99
CA LEU A 293 5.78 -5.31 -4.95
C LEU A 293 6.34 -3.91 -4.68
N ASN A 294 6.44 -3.47 -3.42
CA ASN A 294 7.04 -2.18 -3.08
C ASN A 294 8.55 -2.13 -3.34
N LEU A 295 9.26 -3.24 -3.14
CA LEU A 295 10.66 -3.33 -3.53
C LEU A 295 10.82 -3.30 -5.05
N ALA A 296 9.99 -4.02 -5.80
CA ALA A 296 9.96 -3.97 -7.26
C ALA A 296 9.70 -2.54 -7.77
N ARG A 297 8.72 -1.84 -7.17
CA ARG A 297 8.47 -0.42 -7.47
C ARG A 297 9.73 0.41 -7.32
N TYR A 298 10.45 0.24 -6.23
CA TYR A 298 11.65 1.04 -5.99
C TYR A 298 12.77 0.74 -6.99
N LEU A 299 12.96 -0.52 -7.36
CA LEU A 299 13.87 -0.92 -8.44
C LEU A 299 13.49 -0.24 -9.77
N ILE A 300 12.20 -0.23 -10.13
CA ILE A 300 11.71 0.40 -11.36
C ILE A 300 11.87 1.93 -11.33
N GLU A 301 11.69 2.57 -10.20
CA GLU A 301 11.89 4.02 -10.04
C GLU A 301 13.36 4.42 -10.15
N ARG A 302 14.26 3.64 -9.59
CA ARG A 302 15.69 3.97 -9.48
C ARG A 302 16.55 3.35 -10.58
N LYS A 303 16.11 2.23 -11.16
CA LYS A 303 16.80 1.52 -12.26
C LYS A 303 18.28 1.29 -11.95
N GLU A 304 19.14 1.53 -12.94
CA GLU A 304 20.59 1.36 -12.84
C GLU A 304 21.27 2.21 -11.73
N LYS A 305 20.60 3.24 -11.23
CA LYS A 305 21.10 4.02 -10.08
C LYS A 305 21.06 3.24 -8.78
N LEU A 306 20.13 2.29 -8.65
CA LEU A 306 20.01 1.41 -7.51
C LEU A 306 20.74 0.10 -7.78
N ASP A 307 20.46 -0.53 -8.92
CA ASP A 307 20.93 -1.84 -9.28
C ASP A 307 21.05 -2.02 -10.80
N PRO A 308 22.21 -2.42 -11.34
CA PRO A 308 22.35 -2.75 -12.76
C PRO A 308 21.41 -3.90 -13.21
N GLU A 309 21.04 -4.80 -12.31
CA GLU A 309 20.15 -5.95 -12.56
C GLU A 309 18.67 -5.65 -12.25
N TRP A 310 18.29 -4.39 -12.07
CA TRP A 310 16.97 -3.98 -11.61
C TRP A 310 15.79 -4.62 -12.38
N LYS A 311 15.93 -4.86 -13.68
CA LYS A 311 14.88 -5.48 -14.50
C LYS A 311 14.63 -6.92 -14.07
N GLN A 312 15.71 -7.68 -13.89
CA GLN A 312 15.65 -9.09 -13.50
C GLN A 312 15.09 -9.22 -12.08
N ASP A 313 15.57 -8.41 -11.15
CA ASP A 313 15.14 -8.45 -9.77
C ASP A 313 13.69 -7.98 -9.61
N ALA A 314 13.30 -6.88 -10.28
CA ALA A 314 11.92 -6.44 -10.29
C ALA A 314 10.98 -7.49 -10.89
N HIS A 315 11.39 -8.15 -11.98
CA HIS A 315 10.63 -9.25 -12.56
C HIS A 315 10.46 -10.43 -11.59
N ALA A 316 11.52 -10.85 -10.91
CA ALA A 316 11.46 -11.96 -9.95
C ALA A 316 10.48 -11.65 -8.78
N LEU A 317 10.50 -10.42 -8.28
CA LEU A 317 9.60 -9.94 -7.23
C LEU A 317 8.13 -9.90 -7.70
N ILE A 318 7.90 -9.40 -8.91
CA ILE A 318 6.57 -9.39 -9.54
C ILE A 318 6.06 -10.81 -9.75
N GLU A 319 6.87 -11.69 -10.35
CA GLU A 319 6.52 -13.08 -10.58
C GLU A 319 6.19 -13.83 -9.29
N PHE A 320 6.91 -13.54 -8.19
CA PHE A 320 6.58 -14.09 -6.89
C PHE A 320 5.16 -13.67 -6.44
N ALA A 321 4.81 -12.41 -6.60
CA ALA A 321 3.47 -11.93 -6.28
C ALA A 321 2.41 -12.56 -7.20
N VAL A 322 2.65 -12.57 -8.51
CA VAL A 322 1.74 -13.17 -9.51
C VAL A 322 1.46 -14.64 -9.20
N ARG A 323 2.50 -15.44 -8.96
CA ARG A 323 2.34 -16.90 -8.77
C ARG A 323 1.71 -17.30 -7.45
N ASN A 324 1.97 -16.55 -6.38
CA ASN A 324 1.55 -16.95 -5.04
C ASN A 324 0.21 -16.34 -4.62
N PHE A 325 -0.17 -15.18 -5.16
CA PHE A 325 -1.29 -14.40 -4.64
C PHE A 325 -2.37 -14.09 -5.67
N THR A 326 -2.19 -14.40 -6.96
CA THR A 326 -3.22 -14.15 -7.98
C THR A 326 -4.34 -15.19 -7.91
N SER A 327 -5.56 -14.70 -8.00
CA SER A 327 -6.79 -15.50 -8.14
C SER A 327 -7.73 -14.83 -9.13
N ILE A 328 -8.82 -15.53 -9.51
CA ILE A 328 -9.83 -14.96 -10.42
C ILE A 328 -11.06 -14.55 -9.62
N ARG A 329 -11.47 -13.29 -9.75
CA ARG A 329 -12.72 -12.76 -9.21
C ARG A 329 -13.51 -12.10 -10.34
N TYR A 330 -14.75 -12.52 -10.56
CA TYR A 330 -15.60 -11.99 -11.65
C TYR A 330 -14.93 -12.01 -13.04
N GLY A 331 -14.13 -13.03 -13.32
CA GLY A 331 -13.38 -13.13 -14.58
C GLY A 331 -12.10 -12.27 -14.64
N VAL A 332 -11.77 -11.54 -13.58
CA VAL A 332 -10.61 -10.65 -13.51
C VAL A 332 -9.50 -11.28 -12.66
N PRO A 333 -8.24 -11.29 -13.15
CA PRO A 333 -7.09 -11.63 -12.31
C PRO A 333 -6.89 -10.56 -11.24
N VAL A 334 -6.95 -10.95 -9.97
CA VAL A 334 -6.74 -10.07 -8.81
C VAL A 334 -5.66 -10.63 -7.91
N CYS A 335 -4.90 -9.78 -7.26
CA CYS A 335 -3.89 -10.14 -6.29
C CYS A 335 -4.46 -10.07 -4.87
N GLY A 336 -4.39 -11.17 -4.14
CA GLY A 336 -4.68 -11.20 -2.71
C GLY A 336 -3.50 -10.67 -1.91
N GLU A 337 -3.74 -10.34 -0.65
CA GLU A 337 -2.76 -9.66 0.19
C GLU A 337 -1.69 -10.59 0.74
N GLN A 338 -2.10 -11.73 1.26
CA GLN A 338 -1.22 -12.63 1.99
C GLN A 338 -1.65 -14.12 1.85
N THR A 339 -0.81 -15.01 2.33
CA THR A 339 -1.07 -16.47 2.21
C THR A 339 -2.36 -16.88 2.91
N TYR A 340 -2.61 -16.33 4.09
CA TYR A 340 -3.77 -16.65 4.94
C TYR A 340 -4.97 -15.74 4.70
N ASP A 341 -4.78 -14.60 4.06
CA ASP A 341 -5.86 -13.74 3.55
C ASP A 341 -5.68 -13.46 2.06
N LYS A 342 -6.49 -14.13 1.25
CA LYS A 342 -6.47 -14.02 -0.21
C LYS A 342 -7.48 -13.03 -0.77
N GLU A 343 -8.05 -12.20 0.08
CA GLU A 343 -8.96 -11.16 -0.39
C GLU A 343 -8.17 -10.09 -1.17
N PRO A 344 -8.76 -9.58 -2.25
CA PRO A 344 -8.13 -8.53 -3.06
C PRO A 344 -8.35 -7.15 -2.42
N TRP A 345 -7.68 -6.91 -1.29
CA TRP A 345 -7.71 -5.63 -0.62
C TRP A 345 -7.19 -4.51 -1.52
N GLY A 346 -7.82 -3.34 -1.46
CA GLY A 346 -7.59 -2.25 -2.40
C GLY A 346 -6.16 -1.72 -2.41
N GLY A 347 -5.52 -1.67 -1.24
CA GLY A 347 -4.13 -1.26 -1.10
C GLY A 347 -3.18 -2.18 -1.87
N VAL A 348 -3.20 -3.48 -1.57
CA VAL A 348 -2.30 -4.44 -2.23
C VAL A 348 -2.65 -4.62 -3.71
N LEU A 349 -3.94 -4.70 -4.06
CA LEU A 349 -4.36 -4.88 -5.45
C LEU A 349 -4.02 -3.67 -6.31
N SER A 350 -4.18 -2.45 -5.78
CA SER A 350 -3.76 -1.24 -6.50
C SER A 350 -2.23 -1.15 -6.62
N THR A 351 -1.49 -1.56 -5.59
CA THR A 351 -0.02 -1.67 -5.64
C THR A 351 0.43 -2.66 -6.71
N TYR A 352 -0.20 -3.83 -6.76
CA TYR A 352 0.03 -4.82 -7.82
C TYR A 352 -0.18 -4.22 -9.21
N GLY A 353 -1.35 -3.62 -9.46
CA GLY A 353 -1.65 -2.99 -10.75
C GLY A 353 -0.67 -1.87 -11.12
N ALA A 354 -0.33 -0.99 -10.18
CA ALA A 354 0.62 0.10 -10.42
C ALA A 354 2.03 -0.42 -10.76
N VAL A 355 2.54 -1.39 -10.01
CA VAL A 355 3.87 -1.95 -10.23
C VAL A 355 3.96 -2.66 -11.58
N LEU A 356 2.95 -3.44 -11.96
CA LEU A 356 2.86 -4.05 -13.28
C LEU A 356 2.82 -3.00 -14.40
N ALA A 357 2.04 -1.92 -14.23
CA ALA A 357 2.00 -0.82 -15.19
C ALA A 357 3.36 -0.15 -15.35
N MET A 358 4.01 0.19 -14.24
CA MET A 358 5.34 0.82 -14.25
C MET A 358 6.40 -0.09 -14.89
N TYR A 359 6.39 -1.39 -14.57
CA TYR A 359 7.31 -2.36 -15.15
C TYR A 359 7.09 -2.51 -16.66
N SER A 360 5.83 -2.67 -17.07
CA SER A 360 5.45 -2.75 -18.49
C SER A 360 5.89 -1.51 -19.26
N ALA A 361 5.65 -0.30 -18.74
CA ALA A 361 6.09 0.94 -19.38
C ALA A 361 7.62 1.04 -19.49
N ALA A 362 8.35 0.52 -18.51
CA ALA A 362 9.81 0.56 -18.49
C ALA A 362 10.47 -0.52 -19.36
N THR A 363 9.80 -1.64 -19.65
CA THR A 363 10.35 -2.80 -20.36
C THR A 363 9.69 -3.09 -21.69
N GLY A 364 8.46 -2.60 -21.92
CA GLY A 364 7.64 -2.92 -23.11
C GLY A 364 6.81 -4.20 -22.96
N ASP A 365 6.71 -4.78 -21.77
CA ASP A 365 5.95 -6.01 -21.52
C ASP A 365 4.44 -5.80 -21.64
N GLY A 366 3.85 -6.31 -22.72
CA GLY A 366 2.42 -6.14 -23.01
C GLY A 366 1.50 -7.01 -22.15
N GLU A 367 1.98 -8.14 -21.63
CA GLU A 367 1.19 -9.03 -20.77
C GLU A 367 0.93 -8.36 -19.42
N TYR A 368 1.96 -7.80 -18.81
CA TYR A 368 1.80 -7.06 -17.57
C TYR A 368 0.97 -5.78 -17.74
N LYS A 369 1.00 -5.14 -18.93
CA LYS A 369 0.10 -4.02 -19.22
C LYS A 369 -1.38 -4.44 -19.10
N ALA A 370 -1.73 -5.58 -19.69
CA ALA A 370 -3.11 -6.08 -19.65
C ALA A 370 -3.54 -6.45 -18.22
N LEU A 371 -2.69 -7.17 -17.48
CA LEU A 371 -2.94 -7.53 -16.08
C LEU A 371 -3.12 -6.30 -15.20
N ALA A 372 -2.24 -5.30 -15.34
CA ALA A 372 -2.31 -4.04 -14.62
C ALA A 372 -3.64 -3.31 -14.83
N ASN A 373 -4.05 -3.19 -16.09
CA ASN A 373 -5.31 -2.52 -16.44
C ASN A 373 -6.51 -3.23 -15.81
N GLN A 374 -6.56 -4.57 -15.88
CA GLN A 374 -7.66 -5.34 -15.31
C GLN A 374 -7.72 -5.24 -13.77
N ALA A 375 -6.57 -5.35 -13.10
CA ALA A 375 -6.49 -5.21 -11.65
C ALA A 375 -6.97 -3.82 -11.18
N LEU A 376 -6.51 -2.77 -11.84
CA LEU A 376 -6.89 -1.39 -11.48
C LEU A 376 -8.34 -1.06 -11.86
N ASN A 377 -8.85 -1.56 -13.00
CA ASN A 377 -10.28 -1.47 -13.28
C ASN A 377 -11.13 -2.13 -12.18
N PHE A 378 -10.69 -3.28 -11.66
CA PHE A 378 -11.37 -3.93 -10.55
C PHE A 378 -11.37 -3.09 -9.27
N VAL A 379 -10.23 -2.46 -8.93
CA VAL A 379 -10.12 -1.57 -7.76
C VAL A 379 -11.09 -0.39 -7.85
N LEU A 380 -11.32 0.16 -9.05
CA LEU A 380 -12.26 1.27 -9.21
C LEU A 380 -13.68 0.95 -8.74
N TYR A 381 -14.11 -0.29 -8.82
CA TYR A 381 -15.41 -0.73 -8.33
C TYR A 381 -15.55 -0.65 -6.80
N ALA A 382 -14.44 -0.42 -6.09
CA ALA A 382 -14.47 -0.11 -4.65
C ALA A 382 -14.66 1.39 -4.35
N VAL A 383 -14.75 2.26 -5.36
CA VAL A 383 -15.08 3.68 -5.19
C VAL A 383 -16.56 3.88 -5.52
N ASN A 384 -17.32 4.48 -4.61
CA ASN A 384 -18.75 4.74 -4.81
C ASN A 384 -19.00 6.00 -5.64
N ASP A 385 -20.25 6.22 -6.05
CA ASP A 385 -20.68 7.42 -6.80
C ASP A 385 -20.34 8.73 -6.09
N ASP A 386 -20.44 8.76 -4.76
CA ASP A 386 -20.11 9.92 -3.93
C ASP A 386 -18.61 10.07 -3.64
N GLY A 387 -17.79 9.13 -4.15
CA GLY A 387 -16.35 9.10 -3.96
C GLY A 387 -15.90 8.38 -2.69
N CYS A 388 -16.81 7.92 -1.83
CA CYS A 388 -16.45 7.15 -0.66
C CYS A 388 -15.72 5.87 -1.07
N PRO A 389 -14.44 5.69 -0.73
CA PRO A 389 -13.70 4.49 -1.08
C PRO A 389 -14.01 3.35 -0.12
N ARG A 390 -13.80 2.14 -0.59
CA ARG A 390 -13.86 0.92 0.20
C ARG A 390 -12.59 0.13 -0.02
N GLU A 391 -12.23 -0.62 0.99
CA GLU A 391 -11.05 -1.44 0.90
C GLU A 391 -11.25 -2.66 -0.01
N ASN A 392 -12.46 -3.18 -0.11
CA ASN A 392 -12.74 -4.37 -0.90
C ASN A 392 -13.97 -4.21 -1.80
N ALA A 393 -13.79 -4.43 -3.11
CA ALA A 393 -14.86 -4.38 -4.10
C ALA A 393 -15.70 -5.68 -4.16
N VAL A 394 -15.21 -6.79 -3.60
CA VAL A 394 -15.91 -8.09 -3.67
C VAL A 394 -17.19 -8.09 -2.81
N ARG A 395 -17.18 -7.35 -1.71
CA ARG A 395 -18.30 -7.30 -0.77
C ARG A 395 -19.25 -6.15 -1.14
N PRO A 396 -20.49 -6.42 -1.55
CA PRO A 396 -21.47 -5.35 -1.84
C PRO A 396 -21.86 -4.62 -0.55
N GLY A 397 -22.37 -3.40 -0.72
CA GLY A 397 -22.82 -2.57 0.39
C GLY A 397 -21.76 -1.57 0.85
N ARG A 398 -22.03 -0.93 1.98
CA ARG A 398 -21.22 0.18 2.49
C ARG A 398 -20.42 -0.15 3.77
N GLY A 399 -20.30 -1.42 4.15
CA GLY A 399 -19.53 -1.82 5.31
C GLY A 399 -18.06 -2.10 4.99
N GLY A 400 -17.18 -2.04 5.97
CA GLY A 400 -15.79 -2.46 5.89
C GLY A 400 -14.76 -1.38 6.22
N TRP A 401 -13.56 -1.61 5.81
CA TRP A 401 -12.35 -0.82 6.09
C TRP A 401 -12.06 0.16 4.97
N GLN A 402 -11.30 1.20 5.28
CA GLN A 402 -10.94 2.24 4.33
C GLN A 402 -9.49 2.69 4.39
N GLU A 403 -8.68 2.11 5.27
CA GLU A 403 -7.32 2.58 5.51
C GLU A 403 -6.45 2.60 4.26
N ASP A 404 -6.30 1.45 3.61
CA ASP A 404 -5.44 1.33 2.45
C ASP A 404 -6.07 1.92 1.18
N ALA A 405 -7.38 2.07 1.17
CA ALA A 405 -8.06 2.80 0.12
C ALA A 405 -7.55 4.24 0.02
N HIS A 406 -7.33 4.86 1.16
CA HIS A 406 -6.85 6.22 1.27
C HIS A 406 -5.33 6.31 1.07
N THR A 407 -4.57 5.42 1.71
CA THR A 407 -3.12 5.56 1.76
C THR A 407 -2.45 5.10 0.47
N ASP A 408 -2.83 3.97 -0.08
CA ASP A 408 -2.12 3.35 -1.20
C ASP A 408 -2.81 3.57 -2.54
N LYS A 409 -4.11 3.49 -2.60
CA LYS A 409 -4.87 3.49 -3.84
C LYS A 409 -4.61 4.75 -4.67
N ILE A 410 -4.64 5.92 -4.05
CA ILE A 410 -4.49 7.20 -4.75
C ILE A 410 -3.14 7.28 -5.47
N HIS A 411 -2.02 7.04 -4.78
CA HIS A 411 -0.71 7.15 -5.42
C HIS A 411 -0.46 6.04 -6.44
N ASN A 412 -1.06 4.87 -6.26
CA ASN A 412 -0.96 3.75 -7.19
C ASN A 412 -1.63 4.07 -8.53
N PHE A 413 -2.82 4.66 -8.51
CA PHE A 413 -3.47 5.12 -9.75
C PHE A 413 -2.69 6.23 -10.43
N VAL A 414 -2.11 7.17 -9.65
CA VAL A 414 -1.27 8.24 -10.21
C VAL A 414 -0.04 7.63 -10.91
N ASP A 415 0.62 6.63 -10.32
CA ASP A 415 1.74 5.94 -10.95
C ASP A 415 1.34 5.25 -12.25
N ALA A 416 0.23 4.53 -12.24
CA ALA A 416 -0.27 3.83 -13.43
C ALA A 416 -0.66 4.80 -14.55
N MET A 417 -1.34 5.91 -14.23
CA MET A 417 -1.69 6.95 -15.22
C MET A 417 -0.47 7.75 -15.69
N THR A 418 0.58 7.81 -14.90
CA THR A 418 1.86 8.38 -15.35
C THR A 418 2.57 7.44 -16.31
N ALA A 419 2.50 6.13 -16.06
CA ALA A 419 3.05 5.11 -16.96
C ALA A 419 2.28 4.99 -18.27
N PHE A 420 0.94 5.11 -18.22
CA PHE A 420 0.02 5.01 -19.34
C PHE A 420 -1.03 6.12 -19.28
N PRO A 421 -0.72 7.34 -19.78
CA PRO A 421 -1.63 8.49 -19.69
C PRO A 421 -3.01 8.29 -20.33
N GLU A 422 -3.10 7.40 -21.30
CA GLU A 422 -4.38 7.05 -21.96
C GLU A 422 -5.38 6.37 -21.01
N TRP A 423 -4.95 5.84 -19.87
CA TRP A 423 -5.83 5.20 -18.88
C TRP A 423 -6.60 6.19 -18.00
N ALA A 424 -6.20 7.45 -18.00
CA ALA A 424 -6.87 8.48 -17.19
C ALA A 424 -8.31 8.77 -17.62
N ASN A 425 -8.65 8.54 -18.90
CA ASN A 425 -9.92 8.96 -19.53
C ASN A 425 -10.89 7.80 -19.70
#